data_292b46935b8551858988670d8617ea0e
#
_entry.id   292b46935b8551858988670d8617ea0e
#
_cell.length_a   1.000
_cell.length_b   1.000
_cell.length_c   1.000
_cell.angle_alpha   90.00
_cell.angle_beta   90.00
_cell.angle_gamma   90.00
#
_symmetry.space_group_name_H-M   'P 1'
#
loop_
_entity.id
_entity.type
_entity.pdbx_description
1 polymer ?
#
loop_
_entity_poly.entity_id
_entity_poly.type
_entity_poly.pdbx_seq_one_letter_code
_entity_poly.pdbx_strand_id
1 'polypeptide(L)'
;MATIPLSRLFALVLLLRAGAGLAADIQVNVDRDPVQLDESFQIVFTATEDPDDDPDFGPLRRDFDIRSQDQSSQLAIANGKRSWQKEWRLTVMAKRAGDLTIPSVPFGKDRSPPMNLRVEAGSGPSTSQAGKQGELFMEVEVEPKNPYVQAQVLYTVRILSQVGLANARLEEPKLENAVMERVTEDNQYETRRNGQPYRAIERRFAIFPQQSGKLTIQPPLLEAEVQSGRSSMFNRFFSQQGDAVRLRGEAVELNVRPIPAQFSGKHWLPAKELALEETLTQPGTNATPRQTAAGEPLTRTLKLRALASTVGNLPELAAAAPPGLRAYPDQPALNEERTPKGLKASREEKIALIPAQAGSYTLPEIAIPWWNTETDREEIARVPARTLTVGAG
;
A
#
# COMPACT_ATOMS: atom_id res chain seq x y z
N MET A 1 81.48 -48.41 -20.61
CA MET A 1 81.08 -47.25 -21.54
C MET A 1 79.87 -47.67 -22.31
N ALA A 2 78.70 -47.19 -21.95
CA ALA A 2 77.47 -47.45 -22.65
C ALA A 2 76.80 -46.08 -22.87
N THR A 3 76.78 -45.65 -24.12
CA THR A 3 76.24 -44.44 -24.62
C THR A 3 74.72 -44.64 -24.76
N ILE A 4 73.90 -43.84 -24.00
CA ILE A 4 72.43 -43.76 -24.14
C ILE A 4 72.11 -42.80 -25.28
N PRO A 5 71.31 -43.19 -26.28
CA PRO A 5 71.01 -42.33 -27.40
C PRO A 5 70.03 -41.24 -27.02
N LEU A 6 70.34 -40.02 -27.43
CA LEU A 6 69.68 -38.73 -27.21
C LEU A 6 68.29 -38.56 -27.87
N SER A 7 67.69 -39.61 -28.42
CA SER A 7 66.46 -39.57 -29.24
C SER A 7 65.17 -39.84 -28.48
N ARG A 8 65.19 -40.09 -27.13
CA ARG A 8 64.02 -40.37 -26.30
C ARG A 8 63.56 -39.21 -25.42
N LEU A 9 64.28 -38.06 -25.46
CA LEU A 9 63.93 -36.89 -24.63
C LEU A 9 63.06 -35.88 -25.41
N PHE A 10 62.83 -36.05 -26.72
CA PHE A 10 62.03 -35.10 -27.53
C PHE A 10 60.56 -35.48 -27.71
N ALA A 11 60.13 -36.65 -27.21
CA ALA A 11 58.75 -37.14 -27.38
C ALA A 11 57.86 -36.86 -26.17
N LEU A 12 58.39 -36.27 -25.06
CA LEU A 12 57.58 -36.01 -23.84
C LEU A 12 57.26 -34.52 -23.58
N VAL A 13 57.63 -33.61 -24.48
CA VAL A 13 57.32 -32.15 -24.33
C VAL A 13 56.19 -31.72 -25.26
N LEU A 14 55.62 -32.61 -26.06
CA LEU A 14 54.54 -32.22 -27.03
C LEU A 14 53.14 -32.61 -26.59
N LEU A 15 52.87 -32.91 -25.32
CA LEU A 15 51.54 -33.36 -24.85
C LEU A 15 50.96 -32.53 -23.68
N LEU A 16 51.42 -31.30 -23.48
CA LEU A 16 50.82 -30.34 -22.51
C LEU A 16 50.54 -29.00 -23.17
N ARG A 17 49.94 -29.02 -24.34
CA ARG A 17 49.07 -27.94 -24.75
C ARG A 17 47.63 -28.37 -24.42
N ALA A 18 47.29 -28.41 -23.12
CA ALA A 18 45.93 -28.32 -22.69
C ALA A 18 45.39 -27.01 -23.27
N GLY A 19 44.41 -27.13 -24.15
CA GLY A 19 43.75 -25.99 -24.73
C GLY A 19 43.28 -25.06 -23.61
N ALA A 20 43.94 -23.92 -23.47
CA ALA A 20 43.32 -22.80 -22.83
C ALA A 20 42.12 -22.45 -23.72
N GLY A 21 40.95 -22.97 -23.36
CA GLY A 21 39.70 -22.45 -23.93
C GLY A 21 39.75 -20.94 -23.68
N LEU A 22 39.79 -20.18 -24.77
CA LEU A 22 39.70 -18.72 -24.65
C LEU A 22 38.34 -18.44 -23.99
N ALA A 23 38.35 -17.99 -22.76
CA ALA A 23 37.15 -17.50 -22.08
C ALA A 23 36.63 -16.30 -22.89
N ALA A 24 35.32 -16.25 -23.14
CA ALA A 24 34.73 -15.14 -23.87
C ALA A 24 34.98 -13.83 -23.12
N ASP A 25 35.47 -12.81 -23.80
CA ASP A 25 35.66 -11.48 -23.20
C ASP A 25 34.30 -10.79 -23.11
N ILE A 26 33.79 -10.67 -21.86
CA ILE A 26 32.51 -10.07 -21.56
C ILE A 26 32.75 -8.75 -20.84
N GLN A 27 32.28 -7.65 -21.46
CA GLN A 27 32.38 -6.31 -20.90
C GLN A 27 31.03 -5.92 -20.29
N VAL A 28 31.09 -5.11 -19.19
CA VAL A 28 29.92 -4.55 -18.52
C VAL A 28 30.01 -3.04 -18.55
N ASN A 29 28.94 -2.39 -18.99
CA ASN A 29 28.82 -0.95 -19.01
C ASN A 29 27.46 -0.52 -18.44
N VAL A 30 27.41 0.70 -17.94
CA VAL A 30 26.16 1.39 -17.54
C VAL A 30 26.02 2.66 -18.36
N ASP A 31 24.76 3.07 -18.61
CA ASP A 31 24.49 4.29 -19.39
C ASP A 31 24.88 5.56 -18.65
N ARG A 32 24.97 5.53 -17.32
CA ARG A 32 25.41 6.63 -16.46
C ARG A 32 25.87 6.16 -15.07
N ASP A 33 26.75 6.94 -14.44
CA ASP A 33 27.21 6.77 -13.07
C ASP A 33 27.58 8.18 -12.52
N PRO A 34 26.93 8.70 -11.46
CA PRO A 34 25.93 8.05 -10.59
C PRO A 34 24.55 7.93 -11.25
N VAL A 35 23.74 6.98 -10.73
CA VAL A 35 22.32 6.83 -11.04
C VAL A 35 21.47 7.25 -9.87
N GLN A 36 20.21 7.63 -10.10
CA GLN A 36 19.26 7.95 -9.03
C GLN A 36 18.47 6.71 -8.63
N LEU A 37 18.14 6.59 -7.33
CA LEU A 37 17.40 5.44 -6.78
C LEU A 37 16.04 5.22 -7.47
N ASP A 38 15.35 6.30 -7.79
CA ASP A 38 13.98 6.26 -8.32
C ASP A 38 13.92 6.39 -9.86
N GLU A 39 15.06 6.23 -10.53
CA GLU A 39 15.16 6.24 -11.99
C GLU A 39 15.65 4.91 -12.55
N SER A 40 15.16 4.57 -13.76
CA SER A 40 15.68 3.44 -14.49
C SER A 40 16.99 3.81 -15.19
N PHE A 41 17.88 2.83 -15.33
CA PHE A 41 19.13 2.94 -16.08
C PHE A 41 19.43 1.62 -16.78
N GLN A 42 20.39 1.64 -17.71
CA GLN A 42 20.73 0.47 -18.49
C GLN A 42 22.06 -0.14 -18.03
N ILE A 43 22.06 -1.47 -17.87
CA ILE A 43 23.26 -2.29 -17.76
C ILE A 43 23.41 -3.03 -19.08
N VAL A 44 24.55 -2.89 -19.71
CA VAL A 44 24.86 -3.52 -21.01
C VAL A 44 26.01 -4.49 -20.84
N PHE A 45 25.77 -5.76 -21.17
CA PHE A 45 26.77 -6.79 -21.28
C PHE A 45 27.11 -7.01 -22.74
N THR A 46 28.38 -6.94 -23.12
CA THR A 46 28.84 -7.09 -24.47
C THR A 46 29.87 -8.21 -24.57
N ALA A 47 29.63 -9.19 -25.41
CA ALA A 47 30.57 -10.24 -25.71
C ALA A 47 31.06 -10.11 -27.14
N THR A 48 32.39 -10.20 -27.36
CA THR A 48 33.03 -10.17 -28.69
C THR A 48 33.32 -11.55 -29.25
N GLU A 49 33.13 -12.59 -28.42
CA GLU A 49 33.20 -14.01 -28.79
C GLU A 49 31.93 -14.68 -28.21
N ASP A 50 31.54 -15.81 -28.82
CA ASP A 50 30.32 -16.53 -28.40
C ASP A 50 30.54 -17.14 -26.99
N PRO A 51 29.77 -16.70 -25.95
CA PRO A 51 29.93 -17.26 -24.63
C PRO A 51 29.49 -18.72 -24.55
N ASP A 52 29.94 -19.43 -23.50
CA ASP A 52 29.64 -20.86 -23.29
C ASP A 52 28.13 -21.13 -23.18
N ASP A 53 27.36 -20.18 -22.63
CA ASP A 53 25.88 -20.26 -22.47
C ASP A 53 25.24 -18.86 -22.40
N ASP A 54 23.92 -18.81 -22.41
CA ASP A 54 23.17 -17.58 -22.13
C ASP A 54 23.37 -17.10 -20.68
N PRO A 55 23.26 -15.76 -20.43
CA PRO A 55 23.52 -15.20 -19.11
C PRO A 55 22.44 -15.55 -18.07
N ASP A 56 22.89 -15.90 -16.88
CA ASP A 56 22.01 -15.94 -15.71
C ASP A 56 22.06 -14.61 -14.94
N PHE A 57 21.04 -13.79 -15.10
CA PHE A 57 20.91 -12.51 -14.39
C PHE A 57 20.34 -12.62 -12.96
N GLY A 58 20.18 -13.82 -12.44
CA GLY A 58 19.73 -14.06 -11.06
C GLY A 58 20.50 -13.26 -10.01
N PRO A 59 21.84 -13.21 -10.04
CA PRO A 59 22.65 -12.45 -9.08
C PRO A 59 22.33 -10.94 -9.02
N LEU A 60 21.88 -10.33 -10.11
CA LEU A 60 21.50 -8.91 -10.15
C LEU A 60 20.26 -8.61 -9.30
N ARG A 61 19.34 -9.56 -9.17
CA ARG A 61 18.04 -9.36 -8.52
C ARG A 61 18.12 -9.06 -7.03
N ARG A 62 19.29 -9.24 -6.41
CA ARG A 62 19.51 -8.87 -5.01
C ARG A 62 19.42 -7.36 -4.82
N ASP A 63 20.09 -6.59 -5.65
CA ASP A 63 20.24 -5.13 -5.51
C ASP A 63 19.50 -4.33 -6.60
N PHE A 64 18.99 -5.00 -7.65
CA PHE A 64 18.32 -4.38 -8.80
C PHE A 64 17.02 -5.09 -9.18
N ASP A 65 16.02 -4.32 -9.60
CA ASP A 65 14.81 -4.81 -10.23
C ASP A 65 14.99 -4.75 -11.75
N ILE A 66 14.94 -5.89 -12.42
CA ILE A 66 15.05 -5.98 -13.88
C ILE A 66 13.66 -5.73 -14.47
N ARG A 67 13.54 -4.65 -15.26
CA ARG A 67 12.28 -4.21 -15.90
C ARG A 67 12.12 -4.78 -17.29
N SER A 68 13.18 -4.75 -18.10
CA SER A 68 13.22 -5.37 -19.43
C SER A 68 14.60 -5.96 -19.70
N GLN A 69 14.61 -6.90 -20.63
CA GLN A 69 15.81 -7.54 -21.14
C GLN A 69 15.69 -7.65 -22.65
N ASP A 70 16.65 -7.07 -23.36
CA ASP A 70 16.76 -7.12 -24.80
C ASP A 70 18.10 -7.75 -25.18
N GLN A 71 18.12 -8.51 -26.29
CA GLN A 71 19.32 -9.13 -26.82
C GLN A 71 19.46 -8.76 -28.27
N SER A 72 20.66 -8.37 -28.68
CA SER A 72 21.01 -8.14 -30.07
C SER A 72 22.31 -8.87 -30.44
N SER A 73 22.41 -9.31 -31.67
CA SER A 73 23.61 -9.94 -32.23
C SER A 73 23.95 -9.27 -33.53
N GLN A 74 25.18 -8.82 -33.67
CA GLN A 74 25.69 -8.16 -34.85
C GLN A 74 26.91 -8.92 -35.41
N LEU A 75 26.88 -9.22 -36.67
CA LEU A 75 28.03 -9.74 -37.44
C LEU A 75 28.51 -8.65 -38.37
N ALA A 76 29.72 -8.16 -38.19
CA ALA A 76 30.34 -7.22 -39.08
C ALA A 76 31.48 -7.92 -39.85
N ILE A 77 31.58 -7.65 -41.17
CA ILE A 77 32.68 -8.12 -42.02
C ILE A 77 33.35 -6.86 -42.55
N ALA A 78 34.55 -6.55 -42.07
CA ALA A 78 35.37 -5.46 -42.55
C ALA A 78 36.76 -5.94 -42.95
N ASN A 79 37.21 -5.61 -44.15
CA ASN A 79 38.54 -5.99 -44.68
C ASN A 79 38.83 -7.50 -44.58
N GLY A 80 37.83 -8.36 -44.83
CA GLY A 80 37.95 -9.82 -44.77
C GLY A 80 38.03 -10.41 -43.37
N LYS A 81 37.98 -9.59 -42.32
CA LYS A 81 37.86 -10.03 -40.92
C LYS A 81 36.42 -10.02 -40.50
N ARG A 82 35.96 -11.11 -39.90
CA ARG A 82 34.66 -11.23 -39.27
C ARG A 82 34.80 -10.79 -37.80
N SER A 83 34.01 -9.83 -37.40
CA SER A 83 33.81 -9.49 -35.98
C SER A 83 32.36 -9.82 -35.61
N TRP A 84 32.20 -10.54 -34.57
CA TRP A 84 30.91 -10.91 -34.03
C TRP A 84 30.77 -10.22 -32.67
N GLN A 85 29.58 -9.67 -32.39
CA GLN A 85 29.30 -9.00 -31.13
C GLN A 85 27.87 -9.37 -30.71
N LYS A 86 27.73 -9.81 -29.48
CA LYS A 86 26.44 -10.08 -28.86
C LYS A 86 26.28 -9.15 -27.67
N GLU A 87 25.11 -8.52 -27.56
CA GLU A 87 24.81 -7.53 -26.55
C GLU A 87 23.54 -7.91 -25.84
N TRP A 88 23.56 -7.87 -24.49
CA TRP A 88 22.40 -8.00 -23.63
C TRP A 88 22.21 -6.68 -22.91
N ARG A 89 21.07 -6.05 -23.14
CA ARG A 89 20.70 -4.76 -22.56
C ARG A 89 19.60 -4.97 -21.55
N LEU A 90 19.87 -4.62 -20.31
CA LEU A 90 18.92 -4.72 -19.19
C LEU A 90 18.51 -3.32 -18.77
N THR A 91 17.20 -3.02 -18.76
CA THR A 91 16.68 -1.85 -18.07
C THR A 91 16.39 -2.24 -16.63
N VAL A 92 17.03 -1.57 -15.68
CA VAL A 92 16.97 -1.91 -14.27
C VAL A 92 16.70 -0.68 -13.42
N MET A 93 16.24 -0.91 -12.17
CA MET A 93 16.14 0.11 -11.12
C MET A 93 16.85 -0.41 -9.87
N ALA A 94 17.58 0.47 -9.17
CA ALA A 94 18.22 0.11 -7.91
C ALA A 94 17.18 -0.03 -6.79
N LYS A 95 17.36 -1.00 -5.89
CA LYS A 95 16.48 -1.21 -4.72
C LYS A 95 16.86 -0.36 -3.52
N ARG A 96 18.10 0.13 -3.45
CA ARG A 96 18.62 0.95 -2.35
C ARG A 96 19.67 1.94 -2.84
N ALA A 97 19.83 3.05 -2.13
CA ALA A 97 20.92 4.00 -2.38
C ALA A 97 22.24 3.52 -1.75
N GLY A 98 23.32 4.14 -2.20
CA GLY A 98 24.69 3.87 -1.74
C GLY A 98 25.59 3.32 -2.85
N ASP A 99 26.78 2.91 -2.48
CA ASP A 99 27.70 2.26 -3.40
C ASP A 99 27.26 0.79 -3.57
N LEU A 100 26.80 0.44 -4.76
CA LEU A 100 26.39 -0.90 -5.14
C LEU A 100 27.42 -1.53 -6.06
N THR A 101 27.41 -2.85 -6.11
CA THR A 101 28.23 -3.61 -7.07
C THR A 101 27.29 -4.37 -8.00
N ILE A 102 27.42 -4.17 -9.30
CA ILE A 102 26.90 -5.07 -10.33
C ILE A 102 27.72 -6.34 -10.21
N PRO A 103 27.13 -7.47 -9.76
CA PRO A 103 27.91 -8.68 -9.53
C PRO A 103 28.37 -9.30 -10.84
N SER A 104 29.38 -10.17 -10.73
CA SER A 104 29.79 -11.02 -11.84
C SER A 104 28.63 -11.92 -12.26
N VAL A 105 28.21 -11.81 -13.51
CA VAL A 105 27.14 -12.59 -14.14
C VAL A 105 27.72 -13.80 -14.83
N PRO A 106 27.22 -15.03 -14.58
CA PRO A 106 27.67 -16.22 -15.29
C PRO A 106 27.04 -16.33 -16.69
N PHE A 107 27.82 -16.78 -17.66
CA PHE A 107 27.48 -17.12 -19.02
C PHE A 107 27.95 -18.56 -19.28
N GLY A 108 27.37 -19.52 -18.58
CA GLY A 108 27.91 -20.86 -18.49
C GLY A 108 29.19 -20.88 -17.65
N LYS A 109 30.33 -21.25 -18.26
CA LYS A 109 31.65 -21.21 -17.63
C LYS A 109 32.30 -19.83 -17.68
N ASP A 110 31.88 -18.99 -18.63
CA ASP A 110 32.35 -17.62 -18.75
C ASP A 110 31.66 -16.71 -17.72
N ARG A 111 32.30 -15.60 -17.39
CA ARG A 111 31.75 -14.66 -16.41
C ARG A 111 32.09 -13.22 -16.75
N SER A 112 31.13 -12.34 -16.53
CA SER A 112 31.41 -10.91 -16.61
C SER A 112 32.23 -10.43 -15.41
N PRO A 113 33.04 -9.37 -15.54
CA PRO A 113 33.64 -8.70 -14.39
C PRO A 113 32.57 -8.05 -13.51
N PRO A 114 32.80 -7.91 -12.19
CA PRO A 114 31.97 -7.05 -11.37
C PRO A 114 32.24 -5.58 -11.69
N MET A 115 31.22 -4.71 -11.47
CA MET A 115 31.34 -3.26 -11.69
C MET A 115 30.73 -2.51 -10.53
N ASN A 116 31.45 -1.51 -9.97
CA ASN A 116 30.90 -0.63 -8.96
C ASN A 116 30.01 0.43 -9.60
N LEU A 117 28.94 0.79 -8.89
CA LEU A 117 27.95 1.77 -9.31
C LEU A 117 27.54 2.60 -8.10
N ARG A 118 27.55 3.93 -8.22
CA ARG A 118 27.03 4.82 -7.21
C ARG A 118 25.56 5.10 -7.45
N VAL A 119 24.73 4.78 -6.45
CA VAL A 119 23.30 5.08 -6.44
C VAL A 119 23.05 6.20 -5.45
N GLU A 120 22.69 7.36 -5.94
CA GLU A 120 22.28 8.48 -5.08
C GLU A 120 20.85 8.24 -4.59
N ALA A 121 20.60 8.61 -3.33
CA ALA A 121 19.23 8.66 -2.84
C ALA A 121 18.47 9.58 -3.81
N GLY A 122 17.48 9.02 -4.50
CA GLY A 122 16.65 9.83 -5.39
C GLY A 122 16.23 11.05 -4.60
N SER A 123 16.44 12.23 -5.15
CA SER A 123 15.78 13.42 -4.65
C SER A 123 14.30 13.08 -4.83
N GLY A 124 13.67 12.56 -3.77
CA GLY A 124 12.22 12.59 -3.69
C GLY A 124 11.84 14.02 -4.07
N PRO A 125 10.67 14.31 -4.62
CA PRO A 125 10.34 15.66 -5.05
C PRO A 125 10.71 16.57 -3.89
N SER A 126 11.91 17.16 -4.04
CA SER A 126 12.39 18.10 -3.05
C SER A 126 11.34 19.19 -3.06
N THR A 127 10.64 19.36 -1.95
CA THR A 127 9.86 20.56 -1.63
C THR A 127 10.69 21.83 -1.75
N SER A 128 11.89 21.77 -2.30
CA SER A 128 12.81 22.87 -2.54
C SER A 128 12.83 23.41 -3.98
N GLN A 129 11.87 23.02 -4.82
CA GLN A 129 11.57 23.80 -6.02
C GLN A 129 10.10 24.26 -6.03
N ALA A 130 9.79 25.16 -5.11
CA ALA A 130 8.69 26.10 -5.33
C ALA A 130 8.95 26.80 -6.69
N GLY A 131 8.43 26.24 -7.79
CA GLY A 131 8.53 26.88 -9.11
C GLY A 131 8.45 25.98 -10.33
N LYS A 132 8.76 24.69 -10.23
CA LYS A 132 8.57 23.76 -11.35
C LYS A 132 7.97 22.46 -10.85
N GLN A 133 6.64 22.39 -10.85
CA GLN A 133 5.94 21.11 -10.80
C GLN A 133 6.33 20.34 -12.08
N GLY A 134 6.92 19.15 -11.92
CA GLY A 134 7.27 18.29 -13.04
C GLY A 134 6.03 17.78 -13.79
N GLU A 135 6.24 17.14 -14.92
CA GLU A 135 5.15 16.54 -15.71
C GLU A 135 4.42 15.39 -14.96
N LEU A 136 5.05 14.84 -13.91
CA LEU A 136 4.50 13.81 -13.02
C LEU A 136 4.98 14.07 -11.59
N PHE A 137 4.05 14.14 -10.64
CA PHE A 137 4.36 14.26 -9.21
C PHE A 137 3.23 13.71 -8.34
N MET A 138 3.51 13.54 -7.04
CA MET A 138 2.58 13.01 -6.06
C MET A 138 2.33 14.04 -4.96
N GLU A 139 1.07 14.24 -4.61
CA GLU A 139 0.64 15.00 -3.44
C GLU A 139 0.11 14.03 -2.38
N VAL A 140 0.48 14.27 -1.13
CA VAL A 140 -0.04 13.55 0.03
C VAL A 140 -0.69 14.54 0.98
N GLU A 141 -1.92 14.26 1.36
CA GLU A 141 -2.69 15.04 2.33
C GLU A 141 -3.13 14.13 3.47
N VAL A 142 -2.95 14.60 4.70
CA VAL A 142 -3.26 13.82 5.91
C VAL A 142 -4.01 14.70 6.89
N GLU A 143 -5.20 14.25 7.30
CA GLU A 143 -6.05 14.99 8.24
C GLU A 143 -6.77 14.04 9.21
N PRO A 144 -6.70 14.33 10.54
CA PRO A 144 -5.84 15.30 11.21
C PRO A 144 -4.40 14.78 11.37
N LYS A 145 -3.42 15.68 11.55
CA LYS A 145 -2.03 15.31 11.87
C LYS A 145 -1.82 14.99 13.36
N ASN A 146 -2.75 15.40 14.21
CA ASN A 146 -2.73 15.16 15.66
C ASN A 146 -3.98 14.38 16.10
N PRO A 147 -4.21 13.17 15.61
CA PRO A 147 -5.36 12.35 15.97
C PRO A 147 -5.24 11.87 17.43
N TYR A 148 -6.33 11.42 18.01
CA TYR A 148 -6.29 10.54 19.18
C TYR A 148 -5.95 9.11 18.75
N VAL A 149 -5.44 8.32 19.70
CA VAL A 149 -5.31 6.88 19.53
C VAL A 149 -6.66 6.27 19.12
N GLN A 150 -6.65 5.34 18.17
CA GLN A 150 -7.84 4.70 17.56
C GLN A 150 -8.82 5.66 16.84
N ALA A 151 -8.51 6.96 16.75
CA ALA A 151 -9.29 7.88 15.94
C ALA A 151 -8.86 7.81 14.46
N GLN A 152 -9.81 8.04 13.57
CA GLN A 152 -9.53 8.02 12.13
C GLN A 152 -8.63 9.17 11.71
N VAL A 153 -7.65 8.83 10.90
CA VAL A 153 -6.87 9.74 10.06
C VAL A 153 -7.23 9.46 8.60
N LEU A 154 -7.66 10.46 7.87
CA LEU A 154 -7.90 10.35 6.44
C LEU A 154 -6.62 10.68 5.70
N TYR A 155 -6.10 9.72 4.95
CA TYR A 155 -4.90 9.82 4.14
C TYR A 155 -5.28 9.84 2.67
N THR A 156 -4.97 10.92 1.96
CA THR A 156 -5.27 11.08 0.54
C THR A 156 -3.99 11.18 -0.25
N VAL A 157 -3.83 10.32 -1.24
CA VAL A 157 -2.73 10.38 -2.21
C VAL A 157 -3.29 10.77 -3.57
N ARG A 158 -2.66 11.75 -4.23
CA ARG A 158 -2.98 12.21 -5.58
C ARG A 158 -1.75 12.10 -6.46
N ILE A 159 -1.88 11.38 -7.55
CA ILE A 159 -0.89 11.31 -8.62
C ILE A 159 -1.32 12.31 -9.68
N LEU A 160 -0.51 13.32 -9.95
CA LEU A 160 -0.77 14.35 -10.94
C LEU A 160 0.16 14.19 -12.13
N SER A 161 -0.41 14.02 -13.32
CA SER A 161 0.34 13.73 -14.54
C SER A 161 -0.13 14.58 -15.72
N GLN A 162 0.82 15.14 -16.47
CA GLN A 162 0.60 15.76 -17.78
C GLN A 162 0.88 14.79 -18.93
N VAL A 163 1.43 13.62 -18.63
CA VAL A 163 1.83 12.58 -19.58
C VAL A 163 0.98 11.32 -19.40
N GLY A 164 0.92 10.50 -20.44
CA GLY A 164 0.26 9.18 -20.34
C GLY A 164 1.02 8.27 -19.39
N LEU A 165 0.32 7.59 -18.49
CA LEU A 165 0.86 6.55 -17.63
C LEU A 165 0.34 5.20 -18.10
N ALA A 166 1.26 4.23 -18.24
CA ALA A 166 0.94 2.84 -18.50
C ALA A 166 1.50 1.97 -17.38
N ASN A 167 0.92 0.78 -17.16
CA ASN A 167 1.36 -0.20 -16.16
C ASN A 167 1.56 0.42 -14.76
N ALA A 168 0.76 1.44 -14.41
CA ALA A 168 0.89 2.17 -13.16
C ALA A 168 0.46 1.30 -11.97
N ARG A 169 1.35 1.16 -10.99
CA ARG A 169 1.13 0.47 -9.73
C ARG A 169 1.47 1.40 -8.57
N LEU A 170 0.49 1.68 -7.74
CA LEU A 170 0.67 2.43 -6.50
C LEU A 170 0.73 1.45 -5.33
N GLU A 171 1.89 1.39 -4.64
CA GLU A 171 1.99 0.73 -3.35
C GLU A 171 1.28 1.56 -2.28
N GLU A 172 0.62 0.87 -1.35
CA GLU A 172 -0.11 1.52 -0.27
C GLU A 172 0.86 2.13 0.76
N PRO A 173 0.46 3.24 1.42
CA PRO A 173 1.23 3.77 2.54
C PRO A 173 1.28 2.72 3.67
N LYS A 174 2.29 2.80 4.53
CA LYS A 174 2.46 1.86 5.65
C LYS A 174 2.62 2.62 6.95
N LEU A 175 1.91 2.15 7.98
CA LEU A 175 2.08 2.60 9.34
C LEU A 175 2.07 1.39 10.26
N GLU A 176 3.14 1.22 11.05
CA GLU A 176 3.19 0.18 12.06
C GLU A 176 2.19 0.46 13.18
N ASN A 177 1.63 -0.60 13.75
CA ASN A 177 0.63 -0.53 14.83
C ASN A 177 -0.57 0.38 14.47
N ALA A 178 -1.11 0.18 13.28
CA ALA A 178 -2.32 0.84 12.81
C ALA A 178 -3.22 -0.11 12.03
N VAL A 179 -4.51 0.10 12.12
CA VAL A 179 -5.47 -0.46 11.17
C VAL A 179 -5.58 0.49 9.99
N MET A 180 -5.51 -0.03 8.77
CA MET A 180 -5.58 0.75 7.54
C MET A 180 -6.58 0.13 6.59
N GLU A 181 -7.50 0.94 6.08
CA GLU A 181 -8.52 0.54 5.13
C GLU A 181 -8.57 1.50 3.95
N ARG A 182 -8.54 0.96 2.74
CA ARG A 182 -8.82 1.76 1.53
C ARG A 182 -10.32 2.09 1.50
N VAL A 183 -10.67 3.37 1.45
CA VAL A 183 -12.06 3.81 1.60
C VAL A 183 -12.73 4.27 0.30
N THR A 184 -11.95 4.46 -0.78
CA THR A 184 -12.49 4.79 -2.10
C THR A 184 -11.83 3.97 -3.19
N GLU A 185 -12.54 3.72 -4.28
CA GLU A 185 -11.93 3.35 -5.55
C GLU A 185 -11.10 4.54 -6.07
N ASP A 186 -10.23 4.28 -7.07
CA ASP A 186 -9.44 5.34 -7.68
C ASP A 186 -10.35 6.32 -8.40
N ASN A 187 -10.32 7.58 -7.96
CA ASN A 187 -11.05 8.67 -8.60
C ASN A 187 -10.11 9.38 -9.59
N GLN A 188 -10.54 9.48 -10.84
CA GLN A 188 -9.78 10.15 -11.89
C GLN A 188 -10.50 11.44 -12.31
N TYR A 189 -9.76 12.55 -12.34
CA TYR A 189 -10.29 13.85 -12.73
C TYR A 189 -9.20 14.75 -13.31
N GLU A 190 -9.60 15.81 -14.00
CA GLU A 190 -8.71 16.86 -14.44
C GLU A 190 -8.63 17.97 -13.40
N THR A 191 -7.44 18.46 -13.18
CA THR A 191 -7.18 19.55 -12.23
C THR A 191 -6.10 20.48 -12.76
N ARG A 192 -5.90 21.62 -12.08
CA ARG A 192 -4.83 22.57 -12.40
C ARG A 192 -3.96 22.79 -11.19
N ARG A 193 -2.65 22.90 -11.46
CA ARG A 193 -1.66 23.34 -10.47
C ARG A 193 -0.82 24.46 -11.10
N ASN A 194 -0.78 25.60 -10.46
CA ASN A 194 -0.07 26.81 -11.00
C ASN A 194 -0.45 27.13 -12.45
N GLY A 195 -1.75 26.99 -12.79
CA GLY A 195 -2.26 27.26 -14.13
C GLY A 195 -2.08 26.12 -15.15
N GLN A 196 -1.26 25.11 -14.85
CA GLN A 196 -1.02 23.97 -15.73
C GLN A 196 -2.07 22.87 -15.50
N PRO A 197 -2.59 22.26 -16.58
CA PRO A 197 -3.55 21.16 -16.47
C PRO A 197 -2.86 19.85 -16.12
N TYR A 198 -3.48 19.05 -15.26
CA TYR A 198 -3.04 17.71 -14.88
C TYR A 198 -4.23 16.75 -14.86
N ARG A 199 -3.97 15.50 -15.21
CA ARG A 199 -4.85 14.39 -14.86
C ARG A 199 -4.46 13.93 -13.46
N ALA A 200 -5.44 13.93 -12.54
CA ALA A 200 -5.27 13.45 -11.18
C ALA A 200 -5.85 12.03 -11.04
N ILE A 201 -5.13 11.18 -10.34
CA ILE A 201 -5.62 9.89 -9.83
C ILE A 201 -5.55 9.99 -8.31
N GLU A 202 -6.71 9.95 -7.65
CA GLU A 202 -6.85 10.11 -6.20
C GLU A 202 -7.27 8.79 -5.56
N ARG A 203 -6.59 8.43 -4.47
CA ARG A 203 -6.91 7.28 -3.61
C ARG A 203 -6.92 7.70 -2.16
N ARG A 204 -7.89 7.23 -1.38
CA ARG A 204 -8.03 7.56 0.04
C ARG A 204 -7.99 6.33 0.91
N PHE A 205 -7.37 6.50 2.10
CA PHE A 205 -7.28 5.50 3.14
C PHE A 205 -7.76 6.08 4.46
N ALA A 206 -8.46 5.27 5.26
CA ALA A 206 -8.70 5.53 6.66
C ALA A 206 -7.65 4.78 7.47
N ILE A 207 -6.92 5.50 8.32
CA ILE A 207 -5.86 4.96 9.17
C ILE A 207 -6.27 5.18 10.63
N PHE A 208 -6.16 4.13 11.45
CA PHE A 208 -6.50 4.16 12.87
C PHE A 208 -5.24 3.76 13.67
N PRO A 209 -4.45 4.73 14.16
CA PRO A 209 -3.26 4.45 14.97
C PRO A 209 -3.63 3.73 16.26
N GLN A 210 -2.95 2.64 16.61
CA GLN A 210 -3.27 1.82 17.78
C GLN A 210 -2.43 2.18 19.01
N GLN A 211 -1.50 3.12 18.88
CA GLN A 211 -0.68 3.63 19.98
C GLN A 211 -0.51 5.15 19.89
N SER A 212 -0.32 5.80 21.03
CA SER A 212 -0.02 7.23 21.11
C SER A 212 1.47 7.50 20.91
N GLY A 213 1.81 8.76 20.60
CA GLY A 213 3.16 9.23 20.37
C GLY A 213 3.41 9.66 18.92
N LYS A 214 4.68 9.87 18.59
CA LYS A 214 5.09 10.20 17.24
C LYS A 214 5.18 8.95 16.38
N LEU A 215 4.42 8.91 15.32
CA LEU A 215 4.38 7.82 14.33
C LEU A 215 4.64 8.40 12.94
N THR A 216 5.37 7.67 12.11
CA THR A 216 5.64 8.09 10.73
C THR A 216 4.95 7.18 9.75
N ILE A 217 4.04 7.75 8.95
CA ILE A 217 3.46 7.04 7.80
C ILE A 217 4.52 6.97 6.72
N GLN A 218 4.92 5.75 6.35
CA GLN A 218 5.85 5.52 5.25
C GLN A 218 5.20 5.95 3.94
N PRO A 219 5.94 6.64 3.06
CA PRO A 219 5.37 7.19 1.84
C PRO A 219 4.93 6.09 0.89
N PRO A 220 3.85 6.32 0.11
CA PRO A 220 3.47 5.46 -0.99
C PRO A 220 4.51 5.55 -2.12
N LEU A 221 4.62 4.47 -2.89
CA LEU A 221 5.50 4.38 -4.05
C LEU A 221 4.67 4.12 -5.30
N LEU A 222 4.78 5.00 -6.29
CA LEU A 222 4.24 4.77 -7.64
C LEU A 222 5.33 4.17 -8.53
N GLU A 223 5.03 3.07 -9.17
CA GLU A 223 5.78 2.53 -10.30
C GLU A 223 4.91 2.65 -11.55
N ALA A 224 5.42 3.27 -12.61
CA ALA A 224 4.69 3.45 -13.85
C ALA A 224 5.62 3.52 -15.06
N GLU A 225 5.07 3.35 -16.25
CA GLU A 225 5.72 3.65 -17.50
C GLU A 225 5.16 4.96 -18.03
N VAL A 226 6.03 5.92 -18.33
CA VAL A 226 5.65 7.22 -18.89
C VAL A 226 5.70 7.13 -20.41
N GLN A 227 4.58 7.43 -21.05
CA GLN A 227 4.51 7.56 -22.50
C GLN A 227 4.89 9.00 -22.88
N SER A 228 6.19 9.24 -23.12
CA SER A 228 6.64 10.56 -23.57
C SER A 228 6.23 10.80 -25.02
N GLY A 229 5.34 11.77 -25.25
CA GLY A 229 4.92 12.19 -26.60
C GLY A 229 6.02 12.88 -27.42
N ARG A 230 7.24 13.02 -26.88
CA ARG A 230 8.40 13.70 -27.48
C ARG A 230 9.43 12.76 -28.09
N SER A 231 9.11 11.47 -28.28
CA SER A 231 10.06 10.63 -29.00
C SER A 231 10.16 11.10 -30.46
N SER A 232 11.38 11.45 -30.88
CA SER A 232 11.75 11.72 -32.28
C SER A 232 11.14 10.65 -33.19
N MET A 233 10.67 11.05 -34.39
CA MET A 233 10.04 10.17 -35.37
C MET A 233 10.90 8.92 -35.68
N PHE A 234 12.21 8.96 -35.44
CA PHE A 234 13.16 7.85 -35.57
C PHE A 234 13.06 6.83 -34.42
N ASN A 235 12.70 7.22 -33.21
CA ASN A 235 12.59 6.30 -32.05
C ASN A 235 11.26 5.53 -32.01
N ARG A 236 10.22 5.96 -32.74
CA ARG A 236 8.91 5.28 -32.79
C ARG A 236 8.95 3.86 -33.33
N PHE A 237 9.97 3.51 -34.10
CA PHE A 237 10.12 2.17 -34.68
C PHE A 237 10.86 1.19 -33.75
N PHE A 238 11.55 1.67 -32.71
CA PHE A 238 12.44 0.83 -31.90
C PHE A 238 12.12 0.81 -30.40
N SER A 239 11.20 1.65 -29.89
CA SER A 239 10.81 1.65 -28.48
C SER A 239 9.29 1.68 -28.33
N GLN A 240 8.67 0.52 -28.27
CA GLN A 240 7.28 0.36 -27.81
C GLN A 240 7.16 0.40 -26.29
N GLN A 241 8.25 0.57 -25.55
CA GLN A 241 8.27 0.63 -24.09
C GLN A 241 8.44 2.07 -23.63
N GLY A 242 7.54 2.53 -22.74
CA GLY A 242 7.67 3.80 -22.06
C GLY A 242 8.84 3.79 -21.05
N ASP A 243 9.30 4.97 -20.66
CA ASP A 243 10.33 5.10 -19.62
C ASP A 243 9.74 4.68 -18.26
N ALA A 244 10.37 3.70 -17.61
CA ALA A 244 9.96 3.27 -16.27
C ALA A 244 10.33 4.35 -15.25
N VAL A 245 9.35 4.78 -14.46
CA VAL A 245 9.50 5.81 -13.43
C VAL A 245 9.05 5.26 -12.09
N ARG A 246 9.82 5.58 -11.05
CA ARG A 246 9.44 5.46 -9.64
C ARG A 246 9.23 6.84 -9.04
N LEU A 247 8.06 7.05 -8.47
CA LEU A 247 7.72 8.27 -7.77
C LEU A 247 7.34 7.95 -6.33
N ARG A 248 8.08 8.48 -5.38
CA ARG A 248 7.84 8.31 -3.95
C ARG A 248 7.11 9.53 -3.40
N GLY A 249 6.08 9.31 -2.60
CA GLY A 249 5.39 10.36 -1.86
C GLY A 249 6.23 10.89 -0.69
N GLU A 250 5.68 11.84 0.04
CA GLU A 250 6.30 12.35 1.26
C GLU A 250 5.93 11.47 2.46
N ALA A 251 6.90 11.24 3.36
CA ALA A 251 6.62 10.68 4.67
C ALA A 251 5.89 11.70 5.54
N VAL A 252 4.88 11.26 6.27
CA VAL A 252 4.08 12.15 7.14
C VAL A 252 4.21 11.72 8.59
N GLU A 253 4.65 12.65 9.45
CA GLU A 253 4.66 12.45 10.89
C GLU A 253 3.28 12.74 11.47
N LEU A 254 2.76 11.79 12.25
CA LEU A 254 1.58 11.94 13.09
C LEU A 254 2.01 12.15 14.53
N ASN A 255 1.36 13.05 15.23
CA ASN A 255 1.47 13.20 16.67
C ASN A 255 0.20 12.67 17.34
N VAL A 256 0.17 11.37 17.61
CA VAL A 256 -1.02 10.66 18.13
C VAL A 256 -1.18 10.94 19.60
N ARG A 257 -2.30 11.56 19.95
CA ARG A 257 -2.66 11.91 21.33
C ARG A 257 -3.16 10.67 22.10
N PRO A 258 -2.83 10.50 23.37
CA PRO A 258 -3.39 9.45 24.21
C PRO A 258 -4.89 9.71 24.49
N ILE A 259 -5.57 8.72 25.08
CA ILE A 259 -6.93 8.90 25.58
C ILE A 259 -6.94 10.05 26.59
N PRO A 260 -7.83 11.06 26.44
CA PRO A 260 -7.90 12.19 27.35
C PRO A 260 -8.25 11.74 28.79
N ALA A 261 -7.55 12.29 29.79
CA ALA A 261 -7.80 11.95 31.20
C ALA A 261 -9.22 12.30 31.67
N GLN A 262 -9.87 13.27 31.05
CA GLN A 262 -11.24 13.68 31.32
C GLN A 262 -12.31 12.77 30.68
N PHE A 263 -11.94 11.81 29.88
CA PHE A 263 -12.90 10.85 29.30
C PHE A 263 -13.44 9.92 30.41
N SER A 264 -14.75 9.92 30.61
CA SER A 264 -15.40 9.20 31.69
C SER A 264 -15.85 7.78 31.32
N GLY A 265 -15.87 7.45 30.01
CA GLY A 265 -16.35 6.17 29.54
C GLY A 265 -15.41 5.01 29.85
N LYS A 266 -15.98 3.83 30.07
CA LYS A 266 -15.21 2.60 30.28
C LYS A 266 -14.61 2.05 28.98
N HIS A 267 -15.25 2.38 27.87
CA HIS A 267 -14.86 1.96 26.53
C HIS A 267 -14.50 3.19 25.70
N TRP A 268 -13.25 3.28 25.24
CA TRP A 268 -12.80 4.40 24.42
C TRP A 268 -13.44 4.30 23.03
N LEU A 269 -14.21 5.32 22.65
CA LEU A 269 -14.93 5.37 21.38
C LEU A 269 -14.76 6.76 20.74
N PRO A 270 -13.66 6.98 20.00
CA PRO A 270 -13.51 8.19 19.21
C PRO A 270 -14.30 8.08 17.90
N ALA A 271 -15.04 9.11 17.55
CA ALA A 271 -15.80 9.19 16.29
C ALA A 271 -16.03 10.66 15.91
N LYS A 272 -16.42 10.93 14.67
CA LYS A 272 -16.89 12.24 14.23
C LYS A 272 -18.35 12.44 14.57
N GLU A 273 -19.15 11.39 14.39
CA GLU A 273 -20.57 11.37 14.70
C GLU A 273 -20.92 10.03 15.36
N LEU A 274 -21.83 10.06 16.31
CA LEU A 274 -22.39 8.86 16.93
C LEU A 274 -23.90 9.04 17.11
N ALA A 275 -24.68 8.04 16.71
CA ALA A 275 -26.13 8.00 16.92
C ALA A 275 -26.54 6.64 17.49
N LEU A 276 -27.32 6.68 18.59
CA LEU A 276 -27.92 5.52 19.22
C LEU A 276 -29.46 5.63 19.12
N GLU A 277 -30.08 4.62 18.54
CA GLU A 277 -31.53 4.57 18.32
C GLU A 277 -32.12 3.30 18.92
N GLU A 278 -33.35 3.41 19.40
CA GLU A 278 -34.15 2.30 19.90
C GLU A 278 -35.49 2.22 19.17
N THR A 279 -35.88 1.01 18.78
CA THR A 279 -37.24 0.73 18.35
C THR A 279 -37.80 -0.47 19.14
N LEU A 280 -39.10 -0.43 19.44
CA LEU A 280 -39.87 -1.52 20.03
C LEU A 280 -41.01 -1.87 19.08
N THR A 281 -41.08 -3.15 18.68
CA THR A 281 -42.09 -3.63 17.73
C THR A 281 -42.71 -4.94 18.20
N GLN A 282 -43.92 -5.23 17.78
CA GLN A 282 -44.48 -6.59 17.88
C GLN A 282 -43.96 -7.44 16.74
N PRO A 283 -43.78 -8.76 16.93
CA PRO A 283 -43.36 -9.67 15.86
C PRO A 283 -44.29 -9.57 14.65
N GLY A 284 -43.67 -9.45 13.45
CA GLY A 284 -44.41 -9.36 12.20
C GLY A 284 -45.00 -7.99 11.86
N THR A 285 -44.81 -6.98 12.70
CA THR A 285 -45.24 -5.60 12.45
C THR A 285 -44.12 -4.59 12.66
N ASN A 286 -44.19 -3.44 12.00
CA ASN A 286 -43.29 -2.31 12.25
C ASN A 286 -43.93 -1.27 13.20
N ALA A 287 -45.07 -1.62 13.81
CA ALA A 287 -45.78 -0.71 14.68
C ALA A 287 -45.23 -0.77 16.10
N THR A 288 -45.03 0.40 16.72
CA THR A 288 -44.74 0.51 18.14
C THR A 288 -46.01 0.18 18.92
N PRO A 289 -46.04 -0.87 19.74
CA PRO A 289 -47.22 -1.24 20.48
C PRO A 289 -47.52 -0.20 21.58
N ARG A 290 -48.78 0.22 21.68
CA ARG A 290 -49.23 1.06 22.78
C ARG A 290 -49.42 0.25 24.10
N GLN A 291 -49.79 -1.01 23.97
CA GLN A 291 -49.95 -1.97 25.05
C GLN A 291 -49.54 -3.36 24.56
N THR A 292 -49.03 -4.20 25.44
CA THR A 292 -48.72 -5.60 25.19
C THR A 292 -49.36 -6.43 26.30
N ALA A 293 -49.62 -7.72 26.04
CA ALA A 293 -50.16 -8.62 27.05
C ALA A 293 -49.05 -9.52 27.65
N ALA A 294 -49.32 -10.08 28.82
CA ALA A 294 -48.42 -11.06 29.43
C ALA A 294 -48.28 -12.30 28.49
N GLY A 295 -47.05 -12.71 28.31
CA GLY A 295 -46.69 -13.80 27.38
C GLY A 295 -46.49 -13.40 25.91
N GLU A 296 -46.89 -12.19 25.50
CA GLU A 296 -46.69 -11.71 24.15
C GLU A 296 -45.25 -11.18 23.96
N PRO A 297 -44.52 -11.64 22.96
CA PRO A 297 -43.14 -11.17 22.69
C PRO A 297 -43.15 -9.76 22.09
N LEU A 298 -42.16 -8.95 22.50
CA LEU A 298 -41.79 -7.70 21.88
C LEU A 298 -40.36 -7.80 21.34
N THR A 299 -40.08 -7.18 20.22
CA THR A 299 -38.71 -7.04 19.70
C THR A 299 -38.18 -5.64 20.01
N ARG A 300 -37.16 -5.59 20.85
CA ARG A 300 -36.36 -4.39 21.07
C ARG A 300 -35.18 -4.39 20.11
N THR A 301 -35.07 -3.39 19.25
CA THR A 301 -33.93 -3.21 18.35
C THR A 301 -33.14 -1.97 18.79
N LEU A 302 -31.87 -2.15 19.12
CA LEU A 302 -30.92 -1.10 19.41
C LEU A 302 -29.96 -0.97 18.25
N LYS A 303 -29.73 0.24 17.78
CA LYS A 303 -28.84 0.51 16.65
C LYS A 303 -27.89 1.64 16.97
N LEU A 304 -26.59 1.33 16.97
CA LEU A 304 -25.49 2.26 17.12
C LEU A 304 -24.85 2.50 15.76
N ARG A 305 -24.70 3.75 15.35
CA ARG A 305 -24.00 4.15 14.14
C ARG A 305 -22.91 5.15 14.47
N ALA A 306 -21.73 4.95 13.90
CA ALA A 306 -20.59 5.84 14.06
C ALA A 306 -19.99 6.23 12.70
N LEU A 307 -19.61 7.49 12.54
CA LEU A 307 -18.80 7.97 11.43
C LEU A 307 -17.34 8.13 11.89
N ALA A 308 -16.40 7.72 11.05
CA ALA A 308 -14.96 7.75 11.31
C ALA A 308 -14.56 6.84 12.48
N SER A 309 -15.16 5.66 12.57
CA SER A 309 -14.83 4.61 13.52
C SER A 309 -14.94 3.24 12.84
N THR A 310 -14.27 2.24 13.38
CA THR A 310 -14.37 0.85 12.92
C THR A 310 -15.49 0.11 13.65
N VAL A 311 -16.02 -0.93 13.04
CA VAL A 311 -17.03 -1.78 13.68
C VAL A 311 -16.50 -2.45 14.94
N GLY A 312 -15.19 -2.76 14.97
CA GLY A 312 -14.52 -3.34 16.15
C GLY A 312 -14.49 -2.40 17.39
N ASN A 313 -14.64 -1.10 17.17
CA ASN A 313 -14.69 -0.12 18.27
C ASN A 313 -16.10 0.09 18.85
N LEU A 314 -17.15 -0.47 18.23
CA LEU A 314 -18.51 -0.29 18.75
C LEU A 314 -18.78 -1.22 19.94
N PRO A 315 -19.19 -0.67 21.11
CA PRO A 315 -19.47 -1.48 22.29
C PRO A 315 -20.74 -2.32 22.13
N GLU A 316 -20.88 -3.31 23.00
CA GLU A 316 -22.14 -4.03 23.19
C GLU A 316 -23.22 -3.09 23.77
N LEU A 317 -24.46 -3.25 23.30
CA LEU A 317 -25.57 -2.36 23.64
C LEU A 317 -26.53 -2.98 24.67
N ALA A 318 -26.41 -4.29 24.92
CA ALA A 318 -27.35 -5.04 25.77
C ALA A 318 -27.37 -4.48 27.21
N ALA A 319 -28.49 -3.92 27.60
CA ALA A 319 -28.79 -3.63 28.99
C ALA A 319 -29.51 -4.82 29.62
N ALA A 320 -29.25 -5.06 30.93
CA ALA A 320 -29.94 -6.10 31.65
C ALA A 320 -31.46 -5.85 31.63
N ALA A 321 -32.24 -6.89 31.38
CA ALA A 321 -33.69 -6.80 31.48
C ALA A 321 -34.13 -6.69 32.95
N PRO A 322 -35.17 -5.91 33.24
CA PRO A 322 -35.70 -5.83 34.59
C PRO A 322 -36.33 -7.16 35.05
N PRO A 323 -36.40 -7.41 36.36
CA PRO A 323 -37.03 -8.63 36.87
C PRO A 323 -38.45 -8.85 36.31
N GLY A 324 -38.77 -10.09 35.95
CA GLY A 324 -40.07 -10.46 35.37
C GLY A 324 -40.19 -10.24 33.86
N LEU A 325 -39.19 -9.65 33.23
CA LEU A 325 -39.08 -9.53 31.77
C LEU A 325 -37.98 -10.48 31.30
N ARG A 326 -38.33 -11.51 30.53
CA ARG A 326 -37.35 -12.42 29.95
C ARG A 326 -36.79 -11.81 28.66
N ALA A 327 -35.47 -11.75 28.55
CA ALA A 327 -34.77 -11.23 27.39
C ALA A 327 -34.00 -12.35 26.65
N TYR A 328 -34.18 -12.42 25.35
CA TYR A 328 -33.50 -13.35 24.47
C TYR A 328 -32.79 -12.55 23.38
N PRO A 329 -31.48 -12.25 23.56
CA PRO A 329 -30.71 -11.55 22.56
C PRO A 329 -30.46 -12.41 21.32
N ASP A 330 -30.57 -11.81 20.16
CA ASP A 330 -30.14 -12.38 18.89
C ASP A 330 -28.65 -12.05 18.64
N GLN A 331 -28.05 -12.66 17.62
CA GLN A 331 -26.70 -12.30 17.21
C GLN A 331 -26.67 -10.85 16.69
N PRO A 332 -25.67 -10.03 17.09
CA PRO A 332 -25.57 -8.67 16.62
C PRO A 332 -25.27 -8.62 15.13
N ALA A 333 -25.95 -7.75 14.39
CA ALA A 333 -25.61 -7.44 13.02
C ALA A 333 -24.58 -6.33 13.00
N LEU A 334 -23.39 -6.61 12.47
CA LEU A 334 -22.27 -5.69 12.33
C LEU A 334 -22.11 -5.33 10.87
N ASN A 335 -22.02 -4.03 10.56
CA ASN A 335 -21.81 -3.56 9.21
C ASN A 335 -20.81 -2.41 9.17
N GLU A 336 -19.94 -2.42 8.16
CA GLU A 336 -18.97 -1.38 7.91
C GLU A 336 -19.06 -0.93 6.46
N GLU A 337 -19.26 0.35 6.24
CA GLU A 337 -19.40 0.99 4.94
C GLU A 337 -18.21 1.92 4.69
N ARG A 338 -17.58 1.80 3.53
CA ARG A 338 -16.50 2.68 3.09
C ARG A 338 -17.09 3.89 2.38
N THR A 339 -16.72 5.08 2.82
CA THR A 339 -17.20 6.34 2.25
C THR A 339 -16.03 7.30 1.97
N PRO A 340 -16.20 8.32 1.13
CA PRO A 340 -15.16 9.34 0.93
C PRO A 340 -14.74 10.09 2.20
N LYS A 341 -15.58 10.06 3.26
CA LYS A 341 -15.30 10.66 4.57
C LYS A 341 -14.65 9.67 5.56
N GLY A 342 -14.40 8.44 5.12
CA GLY A 342 -13.87 7.37 5.93
C GLY A 342 -14.87 6.25 6.21
N LEU A 343 -14.64 5.51 7.28
CA LEU A 343 -15.49 4.37 7.63
C LEU A 343 -16.76 4.82 8.36
N LYS A 344 -17.87 4.19 8.00
CA LYS A 344 -19.15 4.23 8.70
C LYS A 344 -19.41 2.87 9.30
N ALA A 345 -19.41 2.76 10.62
CA ALA A 345 -19.66 1.51 11.31
C ALA A 345 -21.06 1.49 11.91
N SER A 346 -21.70 0.34 11.92
CA SER A 346 -22.97 0.15 12.64
C SER A 346 -23.04 -1.19 13.35
N ARG A 347 -23.67 -1.17 14.51
CA ARG A 347 -24.00 -2.34 15.31
C ARG A 347 -25.49 -2.33 15.61
N GLU A 348 -26.19 -3.39 15.25
CA GLU A 348 -27.61 -3.56 15.51
C GLU A 348 -27.81 -4.81 16.36
N GLU A 349 -28.48 -4.66 17.50
CA GLU A 349 -28.82 -5.72 18.42
C GLU A 349 -30.34 -5.85 18.53
N LYS A 350 -30.86 -7.06 18.30
CA LYS A 350 -32.27 -7.42 18.46
C LYS A 350 -32.44 -8.28 19.69
N ILE A 351 -33.40 -7.93 20.52
CA ILE A 351 -33.67 -8.63 21.77
C ILE A 351 -35.17 -8.90 21.83
N ALA A 352 -35.54 -10.18 21.88
CA ALA A 352 -36.93 -10.55 22.16
C ALA A 352 -37.18 -10.40 23.67
N LEU A 353 -38.17 -9.59 24.01
CA LEU A 353 -38.59 -9.33 25.39
C LEU A 353 -39.96 -9.99 25.62
N ILE A 354 -40.07 -10.88 26.60
CA ILE A 354 -41.33 -11.60 26.94
C ILE A 354 -41.69 -11.30 28.37
N PRO A 355 -42.72 -10.47 28.62
CA PRO A 355 -43.19 -10.19 29.98
C PRO A 355 -43.89 -11.44 30.57
N ALA A 356 -43.49 -11.85 31.78
CA ALA A 356 -44.03 -13.04 32.40
C ALA A 356 -45.45 -12.82 33.00
N GLN A 357 -45.77 -11.58 33.41
CA GLN A 357 -47.00 -11.19 34.06
C GLN A 357 -47.46 -9.77 33.66
N ALA A 358 -48.74 -9.47 33.88
CA ALA A 358 -49.22 -8.10 33.78
C ALA A 358 -48.50 -7.19 34.80
N GLY A 359 -48.21 -5.95 34.41
CA GLY A 359 -47.51 -5.01 35.28
C GLY A 359 -46.79 -3.93 34.50
N SER A 360 -45.95 -3.20 35.19
CA SER A 360 -45.13 -2.13 34.63
C SER A 360 -43.65 -2.53 34.69
N TYR A 361 -42.98 -2.50 33.57
CA TYR A 361 -41.56 -2.85 33.44
C TYR A 361 -40.78 -1.66 32.89
N THR A 362 -39.77 -1.21 33.64
CA THR A 362 -38.94 -0.10 33.19
C THR A 362 -37.66 -0.63 32.55
N LEU A 363 -37.52 -0.42 31.25
CA LEU A 363 -36.25 -0.61 30.55
C LEU A 363 -35.31 0.51 30.96
N PRO A 364 -34.10 0.20 31.45
CA PRO A 364 -33.17 1.23 31.91
C PRO A 364 -32.65 2.10 30.76
N GLU A 365 -32.19 3.30 31.10
CA GLU A 365 -31.45 4.16 30.17
C GLU A 365 -30.19 3.45 29.68
N ILE A 366 -29.87 3.63 28.39
CA ILE A 366 -28.59 3.28 27.81
C ILE A 366 -27.84 4.58 27.52
N ALA A 367 -26.68 4.76 28.15
CA ALA A 367 -25.82 5.92 27.95
C ALA A 367 -24.43 5.47 27.53
N ILE A 368 -23.99 5.91 26.37
CA ILE A 368 -22.68 5.56 25.78
C ILE A 368 -21.85 6.83 25.70
N PRO A 369 -20.88 7.03 26.63
CA PRO A 369 -19.90 8.09 26.50
C PRO A 369 -19.00 7.82 25.29
N TRP A 370 -18.74 8.85 24.50
CA TRP A 370 -17.87 8.79 23.32
C TRP A 370 -17.12 10.10 23.16
N TRP A 371 -16.01 10.08 22.41
CA TRP A 371 -15.23 11.28 22.15
C TRP A 371 -15.53 11.81 20.75
N ASN A 372 -16.14 13.00 20.69
CA ASN A 372 -16.37 13.70 19.43
C ASN A 372 -15.05 14.34 18.98
N THR A 373 -14.45 13.79 17.91
CA THR A 373 -13.14 14.23 17.40
C THR A 373 -13.21 15.56 16.64
N GLU A 374 -14.40 16.04 16.25
CA GLU A 374 -14.58 17.35 15.62
C GLU A 374 -14.71 18.47 16.65
N THR A 375 -15.45 18.23 17.71
CA THR A 375 -15.66 19.22 18.78
C THR A 375 -14.64 19.11 19.91
N ASP A 376 -13.79 18.08 19.86
CA ASP A 376 -12.71 17.74 20.82
C ASP A 376 -13.21 17.66 22.27
N ARG A 377 -14.33 16.96 22.48
CA ARG A 377 -14.95 16.78 23.79
C ARG A 377 -15.70 15.46 23.91
N GLU A 378 -15.94 15.06 25.17
CA GLU A 378 -16.84 13.94 25.46
C GLU A 378 -18.29 14.34 25.18
N GLU A 379 -19.02 13.45 24.55
CA GLU A 379 -20.46 13.49 24.37
C GLU A 379 -21.08 12.17 24.83
N ILE A 380 -22.40 12.14 25.07
CA ILE A 380 -23.08 10.93 25.51
C ILE A 380 -24.26 10.65 24.58
N ALA A 381 -24.21 9.50 23.87
CA ALA A 381 -25.34 9.00 23.14
C ALA A 381 -26.30 8.27 24.08
N ARG A 382 -27.58 8.63 24.07
CA ARG A 382 -28.59 8.15 25.04
C ARG A 382 -29.81 7.56 24.37
N VAL A 383 -30.28 6.44 24.94
CA VAL A 383 -31.66 5.99 24.83
C VAL A 383 -32.26 6.17 26.20
N PRO A 384 -33.29 7.00 26.39
CA PRO A 384 -33.88 7.25 27.71
C PRO A 384 -34.54 5.99 28.24
N ALA A 385 -34.67 5.93 29.59
CA ALA A 385 -35.46 4.88 30.24
C ALA A 385 -36.91 4.89 29.72
N ARG A 386 -37.46 3.71 29.51
CA ARG A 386 -38.81 3.54 28.96
C ARG A 386 -39.61 2.56 29.83
N THR A 387 -40.84 2.94 30.16
CA THR A 387 -41.76 2.05 30.88
C THR A 387 -42.70 1.37 29.92
N LEU A 388 -42.75 0.04 30.00
CA LEU A 388 -43.68 -0.82 29.27
C LEU A 388 -44.87 -1.16 30.21
N THR A 389 -46.09 -0.91 29.76
CA THR A 389 -47.31 -1.33 30.43
C THR A 389 -47.82 -2.63 29.78
N VAL A 390 -47.91 -3.66 30.61
CA VAL A 390 -48.33 -5.01 30.20
C VAL A 390 -49.67 -5.34 30.82
N GLY A 391 -50.65 -5.60 29.96
CA GLY A 391 -52.00 -6.04 30.39
C GLY A 391 -52.03 -7.53 30.75
N ALA A 392 -53.16 -7.96 31.34
CA ALA A 392 -53.44 -9.38 31.50
C ALA A 392 -53.59 -10.03 30.10
N GLY A 393 -52.96 -11.20 29.94
CA GLY A 393 -53.05 -12.01 28.73
C GLY A 393 -54.36 -12.73 28.61
#